data_1fba61584366aa797c3450a3b2d3fec8
#
_entry.id   1fba61584366aa797c3450a3b2d3fec8
#
_cell.length_a   1.000
_cell.length_b   1.000
_cell.length_c   1.000
_cell.angle_alpha   90.00
_cell.angle_beta   90.00
_cell.angle_gamma   90.00
#
_symmetry.space_group_name_H-M   'P 1'
#
loop_
_entity.id
_entity.type
_entity.pdbx_description
1 polymer ?
#
loop_
_entity_poly.entity_id
_entity_poly.type
_entity_poly.pdbx_seq_one_letter_code
_entity_poly.pdbx_strand_id
1 'polypeptide(L)'
;MKRSVSAWLQACEEDLHAVESLLQSGVATGAASFHAQQCVEKALKAILEEYAGTVPKIHDLDRLFAASTEYIDLEQDEVVINKLNMLYIESRYPGAFGFLPDGRPTSEQVRQFYDFAKNIYDTVRNHLKT
;
A
#
# COMPACT_ATOMS: atom_id res chain seq x y z
N MET A 1 -14.78 9.20 13.98
CA MET A 1 -14.28 8.74 12.64
C MET A 1 -15.46 8.29 11.80
N LYS A 2 -15.52 8.73 10.56
CA LYS A 2 -16.58 8.32 9.62
C LYS A 2 -16.51 6.81 9.39
N ARG A 3 -17.69 6.20 9.14
CA ARG A 3 -17.75 4.77 8.84
C ARG A 3 -16.94 4.41 7.59
N SER A 4 -16.98 5.26 6.57
CA SER A 4 -16.23 5.03 5.33
C SER A 4 -14.72 5.09 5.56
N VAL A 5 -14.25 5.99 6.43
CA VAL A 5 -12.84 6.08 6.79
C VAL A 5 -12.40 4.82 7.55
N SER A 6 -13.20 4.39 8.52
CA SER A 6 -12.93 3.15 9.25
C SER A 6 -12.85 1.95 8.32
N ALA A 7 -13.72 1.89 7.31
CA ALA A 7 -13.73 0.79 6.34
C ALA A 7 -12.43 0.75 5.54
N TRP A 8 -11.90 1.91 5.11
CA TRP A 8 -10.62 1.96 4.42
C TRP A 8 -9.48 1.47 5.31
N LEU A 9 -9.46 1.90 6.58
CA LEU A 9 -8.42 1.49 7.53
C LEU A 9 -8.49 -0.01 7.83
N GLN A 10 -9.70 -0.55 7.97
CA GLN A 10 -9.88 -1.97 8.21
C GLN A 10 -9.39 -2.80 7.02
N ALA A 11 -9.69 -2.37 5.81
CA ALA A 11 -9.22 -3.06 4.61
C ALA A 11 -7.69 -2.99 4.51
N CYS A 12 -7.09 -1.86 4.87
CA CYS A 12 -5.65 -1.70 4.93
C CYS A 12 -5.02 -2.68 5.93
N GLU A 13 -5.61 -2.81 7.11
CA GLU A 13 -5.14 -3.72 8.15
C GLU A 13 -5.21 -5.18 7.69
N GLU A 14 -6.26 -5.55 6.98
CA GLU A 14 -6.37 -6.89 6.41
C GLU A 14 -5.24 -7.18 5.43
N ASP A 15 -4.88 -6.18 4.61
CA ASP A 15 -3.75 -6.34 3.69
C ASP A 15 -2.44 -6.55 4.45
N LEU A 16 -2.22 -5.85 5.56
CA LEU A 16 -1.03 -6.06 6.39
C LEU A 16 -0.97 -7.47 6.95
N HIS A 17 -2.10 -7.98 7.44
CA HIS A 17 -2.16 -9.38 7.93
C HIS A 17 -1.88 -10.37 6.81
N ALA A 18 -2.36 -10.10 5.61
CA ALA A 18 -2.06 -10.95 4.46
C ALA A 18 -0.57 -10.99 4.16
N VAL A 19 0.11 -9.83 4.19
CA VAL A 19 1.55 -9.78 3.96
C VAL A 19 2.29 -10.58 5.04
N GLU A 20 1.92 -10.41 6.30
CA GLU A 20 2.55 -11.14 7.41
C GLU A 20 2.46 -12.65 7.21
N SER A 21 1.28 -13.15 6.85
CA SER A 21 1.06 -14.58 6.62
C SER A 21 1.88 -15.07 5.43
N LEU A 22 1.92 -14.32 4.35
CA LEU A 22 2.66 -14.71 3.14
C LEU A 22 4.16 -14.65 3.34
N LEU A 23 4.65 -13.72 4.17
CA LEU A 23 6.07 -13.65 4.52
C LEU A 23 6.53 -14.91 5.26
N GLN A 24 5.69 -15.47 6.13
CA GLN A 24 6.03 -16.68 6.86
C GLN A 24 6.25 -17.88 5.92
N SER A 25 5.43 -17.97 4.87
CA SER A 25 5.58 -19.08 3.92
C SER A 25 6.74 -18.87 2.96
N GLY A 26 7.07 -17.63 2.61
CA GLY A 26 8.16 -17.30 1.72
C GLY A 26 7.96 -17.69 0.26
N VAL A 27 6.78 -18.16 -0.10
CA VAL A 27 6.51 -18.69 -1.44
C VAL A 27 5.84 -17.67 -2.36
N ALA A 28 4.82 -17.00 -1.87
CA ALA A 28 3.98 -16.11 -2.69
C ALA A 28 4.43 -14.66 -2.57
N THR A 29 5.66 -14.35 -2.98
CA THR A 29 6.23 -13.02 -2.83
C THR A 29 5.54 -11.97 -3.70
N GLY A 30 5.04 -12.37 -4.88
CA GLY A 30 4.28 -11.46 -5.74
C GLY A 30 2.96 -11.05 -5.10
N ALA A 31 2.22 -12.02 -4.55
CA ALA A 31 0.96 -11.74 -3.86
C ALA A 31 1.20 -10.89 -2.62
N ALA A 32 2.26 -11.18 -1.86
CA ALA A 32 2.62 -10.39 -0.68
C ALA A 32 2.90 -8.93 -1.06
N SER A 33 3.65 -8.71 -2.13
CA SER A 33 3.95 -7.37 -2.62
C SER A 33 2.69 -6.62 -3.07
N PHE A 34 1.76 -7.33 -3.73
CA PHE A 34 0.48 -6.76 -4.12
C PHE A 34 -0.29 -6.26 -2.89
N HIS A 35 -0.37 -7.08 -1.84
CA HIS A 35 -1.08 -6.68 -0.62
C HIS A 35 -0.40 -5.50 0.09
N ALA A 36 0.93 -5.42 0.04
CA ALA A 36 1.63 -4.25 0.59
C ALA A 36 1.26 -2.98 -0.18
N GLN A 37 1.21 -3.05 -1.50
CA GLN A 37 0.76 -1.93 -2.34
C GLN A 37 -0.68 -1.55 -2.00
N GLN A 38 -1.58 -2.52 -1.86
CA GLN A 38 -2.97 -2.28 -1.54
C GLN A 38 -3.14 -1.63 -0.16
N CYS A 39 -2.31 -2.02 0.81
CA CYS A 39 -2.32 -1.39 2.13
C CYS A 39 -2.00 0.10 2.01
N VAL A 40 -0.94 0.47 1.30
CA VAL A 40 -0.57 1.88 1.12
C VAL A 40 -1.67 2.65 0.41
N GLU A 41 -2.19 2.09 -0.68
CA GLU A 41 -3.27 2.72 -1.44
C GLU A 41 -4.48 3.01 -0.55
N LYS A 42 -4.91 2.02 0.24
CA LYS A 42 -6.10 2.16 1.08
C LYS A 42 -5.88 3.11 2.25
N ALA A 43 -4.67 3.16 2.80
CA ALA A 43 -4.35 4.11 3.85
C ALA A 43 -4.45 5.56 3.33
N LEU A 44 -3.91 5.81 2.13
CA LEU A 44 -4.01 7.13 1.50
C LEU A 44 -5.45 7.49 1.17
N LYS A 45 -6.24 6.50 0.73
CA LYS A 45 -7.66 6.73 0.45
C LYS A 45 -8.46 7.03 1.72
N ALA A 46 -8.05 6.50 2.87
CA ALA A 46 -8.66 6.88 4.15
C ALA A 46 -8.47 8.38 4.43
N ILE A 47 -7.27 8.91 4.18
CA ILE A 47 -6.99 10.34 4.33
C ILE A 47 -7.87 11.17 3.39
N LEU A 48 -7.96 10.77 2.14
CA LEU A 48 -8.74 11.50 1.15
C LEU A 48 -10.24 11.43 1.46
N GLU A 49 -10.72 10.30 1.96
CA GLU A 49 -12.10 10.17 2.43
C GLU A 49 -12.41 11.16 3.54
N GLU A 50 -11.50 11.30 4.50
CA GLU A 50 -11.71 12.18 5.66
C GLU A 50 -11.66 13.66 5.28
N TYR A 51 -10.66 14.04 4.49
CA TYR A 51 -10.36 15.47 4.30
C TYR A 51 -10.79 16.03 2.96
N ALA A 52 -10.73 15.25 1.90
CA ALA A 52 -11.09 15.73 0.56
C ALA A 52 -12.56 15.49 0.23
N GLY A 53 -13.20 14.55 0.91
CA GLY A 53 -14.61 14.23 0.66
C GLY A 53 -14.86 13.37 -0.57
N THR A 54 -13.90 13.26 -1.46
CA THR A 54 -13.97 12.39 -2.63
C THR A 54 -12.70 11.55 -2.72
N VAL A 55 -12.87 10.28 -3.09
CA VAL A 55 -11.75 9.35 -3.24
C VAL A 55 -11.58 9.04 -4.70
N PRO A 56 -10.45 9.41 -5.31
CA PRO A 56 -10.24 9.13 -6.73
C PRO A 56 -10.11 7.63 -6.97
N LYS A 57 -10.67 7.17 -8.09
CA LYS A 57 -10.62 5.75 -8.46
C LYS A 57 -9.32 5.47 -9.23
N ILE A 58 -8.21 5.72 -8.57
CA ILE A 58 -6.88 5.50 -9.14
C ILE A 58 -6.08 4.59 -8.22
N HIS A 59 -5.03 3.98 -8.77
CA HIS A 59 -4.16 3.05 -8.04
C HIS A 59 -2.72 3.52 -8.01
N ASP A 60 -2.39 4.60 -8.69
CA ASP A 60 -1.06 5.18 -8.75
C ASP A 60 -0.71 5.81 -7.40
N LEU A 61 0.27 5.23 -6.72
CA LEU A 61 0.66 5.71 -5.40
C LEU A 61 1.24 7.13 -5.44
N ASP A 62 2.00 7.48 -6.49
CA ASP A 62 2.55 8.83 -6.59
C ASP A 62 1.46 9.88 -6.60
N ARG A 63 0.38 9.64 -7.34
CA ARG A 63 -0.75 10.56 -7.39
C ARG A 63 -1.50 10.59 -6.07
N LEU A 64 -1.65 9.46 -5.41
CA LEU A 64 -2.33 9.39 -4.12
C LEU A 64 -1.52 10.09 -3.03
N PHE A 65 -0.19 9.91 -3.02
CA PHE A 65 0.67 10.64 -2.10
C PHE A 65 0.58 12.15 -2.34
N ALA A 66 0.67 12.58 -3.60
CA ALA A 66 0.57 13.99 -3.94
C ALA A 66 -0.74 14.60 -3.46
N ALA A 67 -1.86 13.89 -3.63
CA ALA A 67 -3.16 14.35 -3.18
C ALA A 67 -3.27 14.41 -1.66
N SER A 68 -2.50 13.60 -0.94
CA SER A 68 -2.57 13.50 0.52
C SER A 68 -1.64 14.48 1.24
N THR A 69 -0.62 15.04 0.58
CA THR A 69 0.39 15.88 1.23
C THR A 69 -0.16 17.13 1.88
N GLU A 70 -1.29 17.63 1.42
CA GLU A 70 -1.92 18.81 2.01
C GLU A 70 -2.55 18.52 3.37
N TYR A 71 -2.79 17.24 3.68
CA TYR A 71 -3.52 16.84 4.88
C TYR A 71 -2.66 16.12 5.91
N ILE A 72 -1.60 15.48 5.48
CA ILE A 72 -0.77 14.66 6.37
C ILE A 72 0.68 14.63 5.86
N ASP A 73 1.62 14.58 6.79
CA ASP A 73 3.03 14.43 6.48
C ASP A 73 3.38 12.94 6.57
N LEU A 74 3.83 12.38 5.45
CA LEU A 74 4.13 10.95 5.34
C LEU A 74 5.52 10.73 4.77
N GLU A 75 6.17 9.66 5.23
CA GLU A 75 7.42 9.21 4.63
C GLU A 75 7.16 8.80 3.17
N GLN A 76 7.94 9.34 2.25
CA GLN A 76 7.83 9.03 0.82
C GLN A 76 9.14 8.47 0.29
N ASP A 77 9.28 7.15 0.42
CA ASP A 77 10.41 6.45 -0.14
C ASP A 77 10.13 6.18 -1.63
N GLU A 78 10.69 7.01 -2.49
CA GLU A 78 10.42 6.96 -3.93
C GLU A 78 10.80 5.62 -4.56
N VAL A 79 11.87 4.99 -4.06
CA VAL A 79 12.31 3.71 -4.60
C VAL A 79 11.25 2.63 -4.31
N VAL A 80 10.77 2.58 -3.08
CA VAL A 80 9.75 1.62 -2.67
C VAL A 80 8.43 1.91 -3.39
N ILE A 81 8.03 3.18 -3.47
CA ILE A 81 6.78 3.57 -4.13
C ILE A 81 6.80 3.15 -5.59
N ASN A 82 7.89 3.39 -6.31
CA ASN A 82 8.00 3.00 -7.70
C ASN A 82 7.90 1.49 -7.88
N LYS A 83 8.56 0.72 -7.02
CA LYS A 83 8.50 -0.74 -7.09
C LYS A 83 7.08 -1.26 -6.83
N LEU A 84 6.39 -0.69 -5.84
CA LEU A 84 5.01 -1.08 -5.54
C LEU A 84 4.07 -0.74 -6.70
N ASN A 85 4.24 0.42 -7.31
CA ASN A 85 3.44 0.79 -8.49
C ASN A 85 3.63 -0.20 -9.64
N MET A 86 4.88 -0.57 -9.92
CA MET A 86 5.17 -1.54 -10.97
C MET A 86 4.53 -2.89 -10.67
N LEU A 87 4.64 -3.35 -9.45
CA LEU A 87 4.11 -4.65 -9.04
C LEU A 87 2.58 -4.68 -9.06
N TYR A 88 1.92 -3.57 -8.78
CA TYR A 88 0.46 -3.50 -8.89
C TYR A 88 0.02 -3.74 -10.33
N ILE A 89 0.64 -3.06 -11.29
CA ILE A 89 0.28 -3.18 -12.69
C ILE A 89 0.53 -4.61 -13.19
N GLU A 90 1.70 -5.16 -12.91
CA GLU A 90 2.14 -6.44 -13.44
C GLU A 90 1.45 -7.63 -12.78
N SER A 91 1.09 -7.53 -11.51
CA SER A 91 0.41 -8.62 -10.79
C SER A 91 -0.98 -8.92 -11.34
N ARG A 92 -1.57 -7.99 -12.09
CA ARG A 92 -2.90 -8.17 -12.68
C ARG A 92 -2.88 -8.89 -14.01
N TYR A 93 -1.72 -9.08 -14.60
CA TYR A 93 -1.57 -9.70 -15.92
C TYR A 93 -0.66 -10.91 -15.80
N PRO A 94 -1.19 -12.12 -15.92
CA PRO A 94 -0.36 -13.33 -15.86
C PRO A 94 0.61 -13.38 -17.04
N GLY A 95 1.73 -14.04 -16.83
CA GLY A 95 2.75 -14.20 -17.86
C GLY A 95 4.04 -13.49 -17.48
N ALA A 96 4.67 -12.84 -18.45
CA ALA A 96 6.01 -12.27 -18.28
C ALA A 96 6.05 -11.04 -17.37
N PHE A 97 4.90 -10.49 -17.00
CA PHE A 97 4.83 -9.18 -16.37
C PHE A 97 4.43 -9.27 -14.91
N GLY A 98 4.65 -10.12 -14.14
CA GLY A 98 4.31 -10.15 -12.73
C GLY A 98 5.46 -9.83 -11.81
N PHE A 99 6.57 -9.33 -12.36
CA PHE A 99 7.81 -9.27 -11.59
C PHE A 99 8.56 -7.98 -11.86
N LEU A 100 9.41 -7.59 -10.92
CA LEU A 100 10.38 -6.53 -11.11
C LEU A 100 11.35 -6.90 -12.23
N PRO A 101 12.10 -5.92 -12.80
CA PRO A 101 13.04 -6.19 -13.90
C PRO A 101 13.98 -7.36 -13.63
N ASP A 102 14.33 -7.59 -12.37
CA ASP A 102 15.23 -8.69 -11.98
C ASP A 102 14.47 -9.95 -11.59
N GLY A 103 13.17 -10.02 -11.87
CA GLY A 103 12.36 -11.19 -11.61
C GLY A 103 11.43 -11.01 -10.42
N ARG A 104 11.00 -12.14 -9.86
CA ARG A 104 10.06 -12.16 -8.73
C ARG A 104 10.67 -11.47 -7.52
N PRO A 105 9.88 -10.69 -6.76
CA PRO A 105 10.39 -10.07 -5.54
C PRO A 105 10.96 -11.11 -4.57
N THR A 106 12.02 -10.76 -3.89
CA THR A 106 12.60 -11.60 -2.84
C THR A 106 11.82 -11.41 -1.54
N SER A 107 11.97 -12.33 -0.61
CA SER A 107 11.38 -12.18 0.72
C SER A 107 11.90 -10.93 1.44
N GLU A 108 13.17 -10.60 1.23
CA GLU A 108 13.75 -9.39 1.80
C GLU A 108 13.10 -8.13 1.24
N GLN A 109 12.85 -8.09 -0.07
CA GLN A 109 12.14 -6.97 -0.69
C GLN A 109 10.72 -6.86 -0.15
N VAL A 110 10.03 -7.99 0.00
CA VAL A 110 8.68 -8.00 0.58
C VAL A 110 8.71 -7.45 2.01
N ARG A 111 9.72 -7.77 2.79
CA ARG A 111 9.87 -7.23 4.15
C ARG A 111 10.02 -5.71 4.12
N GLN A 112 10.80 -5.18 3.19
CA GLN A 112 10.93 -3.74 3.00
C GLN A 112 9.59 -3.11 2.64
N PHE A 113 8.84 -3.73 1.75
CA PHE A 113 7.50 -3.27 1.37
C PHE A 113 6.56 -3.30 2.57
N TYR A 114 6.62 -4.36 3.36
CA TYR A 114 5.81 -4.49 4.55
C TYR A 114 6.13 -3.38 5.56
N ASP A 115 7.40 -3.16 5.84
CA ASP A 115 7.82 -2.13 6.80
C ASP A 115 7.34 -0.74 6.36
N PHE A 116 7.46 -0.44 5.07
CA PHE A 116 6.96 0.81 4.51
C PHE A 116 5.45 0.92 4.66
N ALA A 117 4.72 -0.12 4.25
CA ALA A 117 3.26 -0.12 4.30
C ALA A 117 2.76 0.01 5.74
N LYS A 118 3.39 -0.70 6.67
CA LYS A 118 3.02 -0.62 8.09
C LYS A 118 3.28 0.77 8.65
N ASN A 119 4.39 1.40 8.28
CA ASN A 119 4.67 2.77 8.71
C ASN A 119 3.61 3.75 8.22
N ILE A 120 3.23 3.63 6.94
CA ILE A 120 2.18 4.47 6.36
C ILE A 120 0.85 4.24 7.09
N TYR A 121 0.47 2.97 7.28
CA TYR A 121 -0.77 2.63 7.98
C TYR A 121 -0.78 3.21 9.40
N ASP A 122 0.28 2.98 10.17
CA ASP A 122 0.35 3.45 11.55
C ASP A 122 0.27 4.97 11.63
N THR A 123 0.98 5.66 10.74
CA THR A 123 0.97 7.13 10.70
C THR A 123 -0.42 7.66 10.37
N VAL A 124 -1.06 7.08 9.36
CA VAL A 124 -2.41 7.47 8.96
C VAL A 124 -3.42 7.20 10.08
N ARG A 125 -3.36 6.01 10.66
CA ARG A 125 -4.27 5.63 11.73
C ARG A 125 -4.15 6.57 12.92
N ASN A 126 -2.92 6.86 13.35
CA ASN A 126 -2.70 7.75 14.48
C ASN A 126 -3.17 9.17 14.19
N HIS A 127 -2.96 9.64 12.98
CA HIS A 127 -3.40 10.97 12.54
C HIS A 127 -4.94 11.07 12.57
N LEU A 128 -5.62 10.04 12.11
CA LEU A 128 -7.09 10.03 12.04
C LEU A 128 -7.76 9.86 13.40
N LYS A 129 -7.05 9.31 14.38
CA LYS A 129 -7.58 9.13 15.73
C LYS A 129 -7.49 10.39 16.59
N THR A 130 -6.71 11.35 16.16
CA THR A 130 -6.62 12.62 16.88
C THR A 130 -7.63 13.62 16.29
#